data_8fcd7efc85784cc3ab2c67df66d78d05
#
_entry.id   8fcd7efc85784cc3ab2c67df66d78d05
#
_cell.length_a   1.000
_cell.length_b   1.000
_cell.length_c   1.000
_cell.angle_alpha   90.00
_cell.angle_beta   90.00
_cell.angle_gamma   90.00
#
_symmetry.space_group_name_H-M   'P 1'
#
loop_
_entity.id
_entity.type
_entity.pdbx_description
1 polymer ?
#
loop_
_entity_poly.entity_id
_entity_poly.type
_entity_poly.pdbx_seq_one_letter_code
_entity_poly.pdbx_strand_id
1 'polypeptide(L)'
;MVQLLGFQITRQTDDKEKPAEAKQAFTVPSPDDGTTTISAGGYFGQYLDMEVTAKNDVDLIKRYREVAQHPECDMAIEDIINEVIVSDDRDQSVTISLDKLAVSESIKGKIRNEFDEVMSLLNFDEKGHDIFKRFYIDGRIYFHKVIDPNSPRKGLTELRYIDPRKIKKVREITKKRDTKGAKGIEIIEKTAEWFVYNEKG
;
A
#
# COMPACT_ATOMS: atom_id res chain seq x y z
N MET A 1 9.46 -43.63 19.19
CA MET A 1 10.72 -43.69 19.96
C MET A 1 11.37 -44.99 19.70
N VAL A 2 12.49 -45.04 19.03
CA VAL A 2 13.27 -46.27 18.83
C VAL A 2 14.62 -46.06 19.51
N GLN A 3 14.94 -46.91 20.51
CA GLN A 3 16.25 -46.90 21.14
C GLN A 3 17.10 -47.96 20.46
N LEU A 4 18.24 -47.58 19.92
CA LEU A 4 19.24 -48.49 19.41
C LEU A 4 20.60 -48.17 20.07
N LEU A 5 21.18 -49.15 20.77
CA LEU A 5 22.52 -49.05 21.39
C LEU A 5 22.75 -47.86 22.33
N GLY A 6 21.76 -47.48 23.13
CA GLY A 6 21.94 -46.44 24.14
C GLY A 6 21.83 -44.99 23.61
N PHE A 7 21.59 -44.81 22.33
CA PHE A 7 21.34 -43.48 21.72
C PHE A 7 19.86 -43.29 21.49
N GLN A 8 19.31 -42.14 21.93
CA GLN A 8 17.98 -41.70 21.57
C GLN A 8 18.04 -41.03 20.20
N ILE A 9 17.50 -41.72 19.18
CA ILE A 9 17.29 -41.06 17.86
C ILE A 9 15.98 -40.33 17.94
N THR A 10 16.06 -39.04 18.25
CA THR A 10 14.95 -38.10 18.07
C THR A 10 14.98 -37.65 16.60
N ARG A 11 14.01 -38.11 15.82
CA ARG A 11 13.80 -37.56 14.48
C ARG A 11 13.45 -36.08 14.67
N GLN A 12 14.39 -35.21 14.35
CA GLN A 12 14.09 -33.78 14.21
C GLN A 12 13.14 -33.68 13.02
N THR A 13 11.86 -33.63 13.31
CA THR A 13 10.90 -33.13 12.32
C THR A 13 11.31 -31.70 12.05
N ASP A 14 11.77 -31.45 10.83
CA ASP A 14 11.80 -30.11 10.29
C ASP A 14 10.38 -29.57 10.41
N ASP A 15 10.07 -28.95 11.54
CA ASP A 15 8.99 -28.01 11.62
C ASP A 15 9.37 -26.88 10.67
N LYS A 16 9.03 -27.07 9.39
CA LYS A 16 8.88 -25.93 8.49
C LYS A 16 7.91 -25.03 9.22
N GLU A 17 8.44 -23.99 9.82
CA GLU A 17 7.66 -22.89 10.34
C GLU A 17 6.69 -22.52 9.22
N LYS A 18 5.43 -22.90 9.42
CA LYS A 18 4.36 -22.35 8.59
C LYS A 18 4.55 -20.85 8.67
N PRO A 19 4.59 -20.15 7.52
CA PRO A 19 4.68 -18.69 7.55
C PRO A 19 3.63 -18.24 8.54
N ALA A 20 4.05 -17.50 9.54
CA ALA A 20 3.17 -17.02 10.60
C ALA A 20 1.98 -16.38 9.90
N GLU A 21 0.79 -16.99 10.01
CA GLU A 21 -0.43 -16.41 9.52
C GLU A 21 -0.48 -15.02 10.15
N ALA A 22 -0.44 -14.01 9.32
CA ALA A 22 -0.46 -12.62 9.77
C ALA A 22 -1.64 -12.52 10.73
N LYS A 23 -1.35 -12.32 12.02
CA LYS A 23 -2.38 -12.19 13.05
C LYS A 23 -3.31 -11.09 12.58
N GLN A 24 -4.50 -11.45 12.16
CA GLN A 24 -5.50 -10.48 11.72
C GLN A 24 -5.71 -9.51 12.89
N ALA A 25 -5.39 -8.24 12.65
CA ALA A 25 -5.63 -7.23 13.66
C ALA A 25 -7.15 -7.17 13.92
N PHE A 26 -7.56 -7.34 15.16
CA PHE A 26 -8.97 -7.24 15.57
C PHE A 26 -9.51 -5.80 15.48
N THR A 27 -8.66 -4.83 15.24
CA THR A 27 -9.05 -3.44 15.09
C THR A 27 -9.33 -3.14 13.62
N VAL A 28 -10.53 -2.64 13.36
CA VAL A 28 -10.86 -2.05 12.06
C VAL A 28 -9.86 -0.92 11.81
N PRO A 29 -9.14 -0.92 10.68
CA PRO A 29 -8.26 0.20 10.33
C PRO A 29 -9.04 1.51 10.38
N SER A 30 -8.37 2.59 10.77
CA SER A 30 -8.99 3.91 10.85
C SER A 30 -9.71 4.25 9.52
N PRO A 31 -10.93 4.79 9.55
CA PRO A 31 -11.61 5.24 8.34
C PRO A 31 -10.91 6.39 7.65
N ASP A 32 -9.87 6.95 8.25
CA ASP A 32 -9.14 8.13 7.78
C ASP A 32 -8.02 7.80 6.77
N ASP A 33 -7.95 6.55 6.30
CA ASP A 33 -6.98 6.10 5.29
C ASP A 33 -7.42 6.34 3.83
N GLY A 34 -8.49 7.12 3.64
CA GLY A 34 -9.09 7.39 2.32
C GLY A 34 -9.75 6.17 1.67
N THR A 35 -10.05 5.14 2.45
CA THR A 35 -10.70 3.91 1.99
C THR A 35 -12.20 3.96 2.24
N THR A 36 -13.00 3.64 1.24
CA THR A 36 -14.44 3.43 1.43
C THR A 36 -14.68 2.01 1.92
N THR A 37 -15.24 1.87 3.11
CA THR A 37 -15.54 0.57 3.71
C THR A 37 -16.97 0.14 3.36
N ILE A 38 -17.11 -1.05 2.79
CA ILE A 38 -18.40 -1.71 2.52
C ILE A 38 -18.54 -2.89 3.49
N SER A 39 -19.64 -2.95 4.21
CA SER A 39 -19.95 -4.10 5.06
C SER A 39 -20.81 -5.10 4.28
N ALA A 40 -20.26 -6.27 3.96
CA ALA A 40 -20.99 -7.38 3.39
C ALA A 40 -21.62 -8.19 4.53
N GLY A 41 -22.93 -8.06 4.75
CA GLY A 41 -23.64 -8.86 5.75
C GLY A 41 -24.88 -8.17 6.28
N GLY A 42 -25.96 -8.24 5.52
CA GLY A 42 -27.29 -7.88 5.94
C GLY A 42 -28.27 -8.10 4.82
N TYR A 43 -29.48 -8.54 5.14
CA TYR A 43 -30.58 -8.84 4.20
C TYR A 43 -31.01 -7.63 3.36
N PHE A 44 -30.55 -6.44 3.73
CA PHE A 44 -30.56 -5.22 2.94
C PHE A 44 -29.10 -4.75 2.91
N GLY A 45 -28.43 -4.95 1.77
CA GLY A 45 -27.14 -4.33 1.53
C GLY A 45 -27.29 -2.84 1.82
N GLN A 46 -26.69 -2.38 2.91
CA GLN A 46 -26.48 -0.96 3.09
C GLN A 46 -25.52 -0.58 1.97
N TYR A 47 -26.07 -0.12 0.87
CA TYR A 47 -25.35 0.77 -0.03
C TYR A 47 -25.01 1.99 0.83
N LEU A 48 -23.93 1.87 1.60
CA LEU A 48 -23.31 3.07 2.16
C LEU A 48 -23.05 3.94 0.93
N ASP A 49 -23.59 5.14 0.99
CA ASP A 49 -23.65 6.08 -0.10
C ASP A 49 -22.23 6.32 -0.64
N MET A 50 -21.78 5.42 -1.52
CA MET A 50 -20.46 5.46 -2.15
C MET A 50 -20.29 6.76 -2.94
N GLU A 51 -21.38 7.38 -3.38
CA GLU A 51 -21.36 8.66 -4.06
C GLU A 51 -21.03 9.81 -3.10
N VAL A 52 -21.57 9.81 -1.88
CA VAL A 52 -21.30 10.90 -0.92
C VAL A 52 -19.87 10.86 -0.43
N THR A 53 -19.36 9.68 -0.08
CA THR A 53 -17.96 9.53 0.34
C THR A 53 -16.99 9.81 -0.82
N ALA A 54 -17.36 9.41 -2.05
CA ALA A 54 -16.56 9.71 -3.25
C ALA A 54 -16.49 11.19 -3.55
N LYS A 55 -17.61 11.89 -3.47
CA LYS A 55 -17.65 13.36 -3.64
C LYS A 55 -16.80 14.06 -2.59
N ASN A 56 -16.89 13.64 -1.33
CA ASN A 56 -16.10 14.24 -0.26
C ASN A 56 -14.60 14.12 -0.50
N ASP A 57 -14.11 12.94 -0.92
CA ASP A 57 -12.68 12.74 -1.20
C ASP A 57 -12.20 13.55 -2.40
N VAL A 58 -12.96 13.56 -3.48
CA VAL A 58 -12.63 14.37 -4.68
C VAL A 58 -12.65 15.85 -4.37
N ASP A 59 -13.66 16.33 -3.63
CA ASP A 59 -13.78 17.73 -3.26
C ASP A 59 -12.69 18.14 -2.26
N LEU A 60 -12.27 17.24 -1.37
CA LEU A 60 -11.17 17.48 -0.45
C LEU A 60 -9.84 17.66 -1.20
N ILE A 61 -9.55 16.78 -2.16
CA ILE A 61 -8.34 16.89 -3.00
C ILE A 61 -8.37 18.22 -3.80
N LYS A 62 -9.53 18.61 -4.35
CA LYS A 62 -9.65 19.90 -5.05
C LYS A 62 -9.31 21.07 -4.13
N ARG A 63 -9.87 21.08 -2.91
CA ARG A 63 -9.58 22.13 -1.92
C ARG A 63 -8.13 22.18 -1.52
N TYR A 64 -7.48 21.04 -1.33
CA TYR A 64 -6.04 20.99 -1.04
C TYR A 64 -5.23 21.59 -2.17
N ARG A 65 -5.55 21.24 -3.42
CA ARG A 65 -4.88 21.82 -4.60
C ARG A 65 -5.13 23.31 -4.74
N GLU A 66 -6.34 23.80 -4.43
CA GLU A 66 -6.67 25.23 -4.42
C GLU A 66 -5.86 25.97 -3.35
N VAL A 67 -5.82 25.46 -2.13
CA VAL A 67 -5.01 26.05 -1.03
C VAL A 67 -3.53 26.03 -1.36
N ALA A 68 -3.02 24.97 -1.95
CA ALA A 68 -1.62 24.86 -2.36
C ALA A 68 -1.20 25.90 -3.44
N GLN A 69 -2.16 26.50 -4.16
CA GLN A 69 -1.88 27.56 -5.13
C GLN A 69 -1.75 28.96 -4.50
N HIS A 70 -2.08 29.13 -3.22
CA HIS A 70 -1.82 30.39 -2.54
C HIS A 70 -0.31 30.60 -2.37
N PRO A 71 0.22 31.79 -2.67
CA PRO A 71 1.66 32.04 -2.72
C PRO A 71 2.40 31.65 -1.43
N GLU A 72 1.80 31.92 -0.27
CA GLU A 72 2.40 31.59 1.03
C GLU A 72 2.44 30.08 1.27
N CYS A 73 1.39 29.36 0.85
CA CYS A 73 1.34 27.90 0.97
C CYS A 73 2.27 27.23 -0.04
N ASP A 74 2.29 27.71 -1.28
CA ASP A 74 3.16 27.15 -2.33
C ASP A 74 4.64 27.31 -1.94
N MET A 75 5.03 28.49 -1.44
CA MET A 75 6.39 28.73 -0.97
C MET A 75 6.78 27.79 0.18
N ALA A 76 5.91 27.61 1.17
CA ALA A 76 6.17 26.71 2.28
C ALA A 76 6.24 25.24 1.83
N ILE A 77 5.42 24.84 0.86
CA ILE A 77 5.46 23.51 0.26
C ILE A 77 6.77 23.30 -0.50
N GLU A 78 7.20 24.27 -1.30
CA GLU A 78 8.47 24.20 -2.03
C GLU A 78 9.67 24.07 -1.07
N ASP A 79 9.67 24.84 0.02
CA ASP A 79 10.73 24.74 1.03
C ASP A 79 10.81 23.32 1.62
N ILE A 80 9.66 22.73 1.98
CA ILE A 80 9.59 21.36 2.51
C ILE A 80 10.08 20.34 1.48
N ILE A 81 9.67 20.50 0.21
CA ILE A 81 10.05 19.56 -0.85
C ILE A 81 11.55 19.63 -1.11
N ASN A 82 12.11 20.85 -1.17
CA ASN A 82 13.54 21.08 -1.38
C ASN A 82 14.38 20.48 -0.23
N GLU A 83 13.87 20.44 0.99
CA GLU A 83 14.56 19.79 2.11
C GLU A 83 14.50 18.25 2.03
N VAL A 84 13.42 17.69 1.48
CA VAL A 84 13.21 16.23 1.41
C VAL A 84 13.85 15.63 0.18
N ILE A 85 13.68 16.28 -0.98
CA ILE A 85 14.22 15.82 -2.27
C ILE A 85 15.49 16.60 -2.57
N VAL A 86 16.54 16.28 -1.85
CA VAL A 86 17.87 16.82 -2.12
C VAL A 86 18.55 15.93 -3.16
N SER A 87 18.85 16.49 -4.30
CA SER A 87 19.65 15.85 -5.35
C SER A 87 21.00 16.55 -5.39
N ASP A 88 22.06 15.88 -4.95
CA ASP A 88 23.43 16.33 -5.14
C ASP A 88 24.11 15.42 -6.17
N ASP A 89 25.10 15.92 -6.90
CA ASP A 89 25.86 15.15 -7.91
C ASP A 89 26.53 13.88 -7.35
N ARG A 90 26.56 13.74 -6.02
CA ARG A 90 27.22 12.63 -5.32
C ARG A 90 26.28 11.64 -4.67
N ASP A 91 25.05 12.06 -4.33
CA ASP A 91 24.10 11.25 -3.55
C ASP A 91 22.75 11.19 -4.23
N GLN A 92 22.20 9.98 -4.35
CA GLN A 92 20.84 9.79 -4.81
C GLN A 92 19.84 10.31 -3.77
N SER A 93 18.79 10.97 -4.22
CA SER A 93 17.73 11.52 -3.35
C SER A 93 17.06 10.46 -2.48
N VAL A 94 17.06 9.21 -2.92
CA VAL A 94 16.46 8.08 -2.20
C VAL A 94 17.40 6.87 -2.24
N THR A 95 17.68 6.31 -1.07
CA THR A 95 18.52 5.12 -0.92
C THR A 95 17.81 4.03 -0.14
N ILE A 96 18.16 2.77 -0.43
CA ILE A 96 17.65 1.62 0.31
C ILE A 96 18.69 1.10 1.29
N SER A 97 18.35 1.06 2.59
CA SER A 97 19.19 0.42 3.62
C SER A 97 18.72 -1.01 3.88
N LEU A 98 19.60 -1.97 3.67
CA LEU A 98 19.35 -3.41 3.89
C LEU A 98 20.15 -3.98 5.07
N ASP A 99 20.69 -3.13 5.92
CA ASP A 99 21.62 -3.54 7.00
C ASP A 99 20.93 -4.43 8.03
N LYS A 100 19.66 -4.13 8.33
CA LYS A 100 18.87 -4.86 9.33
C LYS A 100 18.20 -6.12 8.76
N LEU A 101 18.33 -6.37 7.44
CA LEU A 101 17.70 -7.52 6.81
C LEU A 101 18.62 -8.76 6.90
N ALA A 102 18.15 -9.79 7.61
CA ALA A 102 18.88 -11.04 7.82
C ALA A 102 18.75 -12.00 6.63
N VAL A 103 19.29 -11.60 5.46
CA VAL A 103 19.36 -12.43 4.24
C VAL A 103 20.75 -12.38 3.64
N SER A 104 21.03 -13.32 2.71
CA SER A 104 22.33 -13.38 2.04
C SER A 104 22.62 -12.13 1.20
N GLU A 105 23.88 -11.76 1.03
CA GLU A 105 24.29 -10.63 0.20
C GLU A 105 23.83 -10.75 -1.26
N SER A 106 23.74 -11.98 -1.78
CA SER A 106 23.18 -12.22 -3.11
C SER A 106 21.72 -11.79 -3.22
N ILE A 107 20.92 -12.01 -2.18
CA ILE A 107 19.51 -11.54 -2.13
C ILE A 107 19.46 -10.04 -1.97
N LYS A 108 20.29 -9.46 -1.11
CA LYS A 108 20.38 -8.00 -0.97
C LYS A 108 20.75 -7.32 -2.28
N GLY A 109 21.68 -7.91 -3.04
CA GLY A 109 22.04 -7.40 -4.37
C GLY A 109 20.85 -7.39 -5.34
N LYS A 110 20.06 -8.45 -5.35
CA LYS A 110 18.84 -8.49 -6.18
C LYS A 110 17.84 -7.42 -5.75
N ILE A 111 17.64 -7.22 -4.45
CA ILE A 111 16.72 -6.20 -3.95
C ILE A 111 17.18 -4.80 -4.36
N ARG A 112 18.48 -4.50 -4.31
CA ARG A 112 19.02 -3.22 -4.79
C ARG A 112 18.74 -3.03 -6.28
N ASN A 113 19.01 -4.05 -7.11
CA ASN A 113 18.77 -3.95 -8.53
C ASN A 113 17.28 -3.72 -8.87
N GLU A 114 16.36 -4.41 -8.20
CA GLU A 114 14.93 -4.20 -8.37
C GLU A 114 14.49 -2.81 -7.91
N PHE A 115 15.10 -2.30 -6.83
CA PHE A 115 14.86 -0.93 -6.38
C PHE A 115 15.31 0.10 -7.41
N ASP A 116 16.52 -0.06 -7.96
CA ASP A 116 17.07 0.82 -8.98
C ASP A 116 16.21 0.79 -10.26
N GLU A 117 15.67 -0.39 -10.62
CA GLU A 117 14.73 -0.52 -11.74
C GLU A 117 13.43 0.28 -11.48
N VAL A 118 12.86 0.19 -10.29
CA VAL A 118 11.67 0.97 -9.93
C VAL A 118 11.96 2.48 -9.96
N MET A 119 13.09 2.92 -9.43
CA MET A 119 13.51 4.33 -9.46
C MET A 119 13.66 4.83 -10.91
N SER A 120 14.24 4.01 -11.78
CA SER A 120 14.35 4.29 -13.22
C SER A 120 12.99 4.37 -13.92
N LEU A 121 12.05 3.45 -13.60
CA LEU A 121 10.69 3.47 -14.15
C LEU A 121 9.90 4.71 -13.72
N LEU A 122 10.14 5.22 -12.52
CA LEU A 122 9.58 6.48 -12.03
C LEU A 122 10.27 7.70 -12.67
N ASN A 123 11.43 7.52 -13.27
CA ASN A 123 12.38 8.60 -13.63
C ASN A 123 12.56 9.58 -12.46
N PHE A 124 12.88 9.00 -11.28
CA PHE A 124 12.79 9.73 -10.01
C PHE A 124 13.81 10.87 -9.94
N ASP A 125 14.97 10.73 -10.55
CA ASP A 125 16.01 11.76 -10.56
C ASP A 125 15.52 13.08 -11.19
N GLU A 126 14.68 12.99 -12.23
CA GLU A 126 14.10 14.17 -12.89
C GLU A 126 12.73 14.57 -12.31
N LYS A 127 11.91 13.58 -11.90
CA LYS A 127 10.50 13.78 -11.52
C LYS A 127 10.25 13.67 -10.03
N GLY A 128 11.26 13.37 -9.23
CA GLY A 128 11.11 13.15 -7.79
C GLY A 128 10.44 14.31 -7.07
N HIS A 129 10.83 15.53 -7.40
CA HIS A 129 10.24 16.76 -6.88
C HIS A 129 8.73 16.83 -7.18
N ASP A 130 8.33 16.64 -8.44
CA ASP A 130 6.92 16.67 -8.84
C ASP A 130 6.11 15.53 -8.22
N ILE A 131 6.69 14.33 -8.14
CA ILE A 131 6.07 13.15 -7.52
C ILE A 131 5.81 13.43 -6.05
N PHE A 132 6.80 13.95 -5.33
CA PHE A 132 6.66 14.24 -3.91
C PHE A 132 5.70 15.42 -3.68
N LYS A 133 5.74 16.48 -4.48
CA LYS A 133 4.80 17.62 -4.40
C LYS A 133 3.35 17.14 -4.53
N ARG A 134 3.06 16.30 -5.52
CA ARG A 134 1.71 15.72 -5.70
C ARG A 134 1.29 14.86 -4.51
N PHE A 135 2.20 14.02 -4.02
CA PHE A 135 1.94 13.20 -2.83
C PHE A 135 1.66 14.07 -1.61
N TYR A 136 2.44 15.11 -1.39
CA TYR A 136 2.31 16.00 -0.25
C TYR A 136 0.99 16.77 -0.26
N ILE A 137 0.59 17.31 -1.42
CA ILE A 137 -0.65 18.10 -1.56
C ILE A 137 -1.89 17.18 -1.49
N ASP A 138 -1.89 16.07 -2.25
CA ASP A 138 -3.06 15.19 -2.38
C ASP A 138 -3.18 14.19 -1.21
N GLY A 139 -2.11 14.01 -0.39
CA GLY A 139 -2.03 13.02 0.68
C GLY A 139 -1.95 11.58 0.19
N ARG A 140 -1.95 11.35 -1.12
CA ARG A 140 -1.92 10.04 -1.77
C ARG A 140 -1.40 10.14 -3.19
N ILE A 141 -0.77 9.06 -3.67
CA ILE A 141 -0.33 8.94 -5.05
C ILE A 141 -0.59 7.53 -5.57
N TYR A 142 -1.01 7.41 -6.81
CA TYR A 142 -1.32 6.14 -7.44
C TYR A 142 -0.61 5.98 -8.77
N PHE A 143 -0.11 4.77 -8.99
CA PHE A 143 0.48 4.38 -10.27
C PHE A 143 -0.16 3.11 -10.78
N HIS A 144 -0.52 3.10 -12.04
CA HIS A 144 -0.92 1.89 -12.76
C HIS A 144 0.34 1.15 -13.19
N LYS A 145 0.46 -0.09 -12.74
CA LYS A 145 1.55 -0.99 -13.12
C LYS A 145 1.23 -1.63 -14.47
N VAL A 146 2.03 -1.31 -15.48
CA VAL A 146 1.90 -1.91 -16.82
C VAL A 146 2.84 -3.10 -16.91
N ILE A 147 2.30 -4.23 -17.33
CA ILE A 147 3.04 -5.49 -17.56
C ILE A 147 2.74 -5.92 -19.00
N ASP A 148 3.77 -6.31 -19.75
CA ASP A 148 3.58 -6.85 -21.10
C ASP A 148 2.90 -8.23 -21.02
N PRO A 149 1.68 -8.39 -21.58
CA PRO A 149 0.97 -9.66 -21.60
C PRO A 149 1.73 -10.78 -22.31
N ASN A 150 2.57 -10.42 -23.30
CA ASN A 150 3.35 -11.38 -24.09
C ASN A 150 4.62 -11.84 -23.35
N SER A 151 5.06 -11.07 -22.38
CA SER A 151 6.30 -11.34 -21.64
C SER A 151 6.15 -11.01 -20.13
N PRO A 152 5.20 -11.61 -19.41
CA PRO A 152 4.89 -11.22 -18.01
C PRO A 152 6.05 -11.46 -17.04
N ARG A 153 7.00 -12.33 -17.42
CA ARG A 153 8.21 -12.60 -16.60
C ARG A 153 9.23 -11.46 -16.62
N LYS A 154 9.10 -10.51 -17.55
CA LYS A 154 9.98 -9.32 -17.57
C LYS A 154 9.67 -8.33 -16.44
N GLY A 155 8.57 -8.52 -15.72
CA GLY A 155 8.18 -7.61 -14.64
C GLY A 155 7.41 -6.39 -15.13
N LEU A 156 7.61 -5.29 -14.44
CA LEU A 156 6.98 -4.00 -14.76
C LEU A 156 7.68 -3.35 -15.95
N THR A 157 6.91 -2.89 -16.93
CA THR A 157 7.44 -2.15 -18.08
C THR A 157 7.24 -0.65 -17.97
N GLU A 158 6.23 -0.22 -17.22
CA GLU A 158 5.90 1.20 -17.05
C GLU A 158 5.10 1.42 -15.77
N LEU A 159 5.29 2.60 -15.16
CA LEU A 159 4.48 3.11 -14.06
C LEU A 159 3.75 4.37 -14.52
N ARG A 160 2.43 4.27 -14.75
CA ARG A 160 1.60 5.40 -15.17
C ARG A 160 0.95 6.06 -13.98
N TYR A 161 1.21 7.34 -13.81
CA TYR A 161 0.52 8.12 -12.79
C TYR A 161 -1.00 8.14 -13.03
N ILE A 162 -1.77 7.97 -11.97
CA ILE A 162 -3.23 8.10 -11.97
C ILE A 162 -3.61 9.23 -11.03
N ASP A 163 -4.43 10.17 -11.51
CA ASP A 163 -4.97 11.23 -10.67
C ASP A 163 -5.81 10.60 -9.53
N PRO A 164 -5.53 10.93 -8.26
CA PRO A 164 -6.26 10.39 -7.12
C PRO A 164 -7.77 10.63 -7.15
N ARG A 165 -8.25 11.61 -7.92
CA ARG A 165 -9.67 11.87 -8.12
C ARG A 165 -10.36 10.80 -8.97
N LYS A 166 -9.59 10.05 -9.78
CA LYS A 166 -10.09 9.02 -10.70
C LYS A 166 -10.01 7.61 -10.13
N ILE A 167 -9.40 7.43 -8.97
CA ILE A 167 -9.22 6.12 -8.36
C ILE A 167 -9.73 6.11 -6.93
N LYS A 168 -10.37 5.02 -6.55
CA LYS A 168 -10.91 4.84 -5.22
C LYS A 168 -10.48 3.50 -4.65
N LYS A 169 -9.99 3.51 -3.42
CA LYS A 169 -9.73 2.29 -2.67
C LYS A 169 -11.00 1.87 -1.95
N VAL A 170 -11.44 0.65 -2.19
CA VAL A 170 -12.63 0.05 -1.58
C VAL A 170 -12.20 -1.10 -0.69
N ARG A 171 -12.71 -1.12 0.54
CA ARG A 171 -12.50 -2.19 1.51
C ARG A 171 -13.83 -2.85 1.83
N GLU A 172 -13.94 -4.14 1.56
CA GLU A 172 -15.08 -4.96 1.95
C GLU A 172 -14.77 -5.68 3.26
N ILE A 173 -15.62 -5.50 4.24
CA ILE A 173 -15.53 -6.18 5.53
C ILE A 173 -16.69 -7.15 5.65
N THR A 174 -16.39 -8.45 5.67
CA THR A 174 -17.37 -9.49 5.94
C THR A 174 -17.41 -9.74 7.44
N LYS A 175 -18.56 -9.51 8.05
CA LYS A 175 -18.82 -9.75 9.47
C LYS A 175 -19.59 -11.04 9.64
N LYS A 176 -19.19 -11.89 10.59
CA LYS A 176 -19.91 -13.07 11.01
C LYS A 176 -20.47 -12.86 12.41
N ARG A 177 -21.74 -13.13 12.60
CA ARG A 177 -22.33 -13.17 13.94
C ARG A 177 -22.04 -14.52 14.56
N ASP A 178 -21.37 -14.51 15.71
CA ASP A 178 -21.28 -15.70 16.53
C ASP A 178 -22.61 -15.88 17.31
N THR A 179 -23.42 -16.85 16.85
CA THR A 179 -24.72 -17.16 17.44
C THR A 179 -24.63 -18.04 18.69
N LYS A 180 -23.43 -18.48 19.08
CA LYS A 180 -23.23 -19.39 20.23
C LYS A 180 -23.07 -18.69 21.57
N GLY A 181 -23.00 -17.39 21.61
CA GLY A 181 -22.92 -16.60 22.85
C GLY A 181 -24.16 -15.74 23.08
N ALA A 182 -24.60 -15.55 24.33
CA ALA A 182 -25.80 -14.80 24.72
C ALA A 182 -25.81 -13.30 24.36
N LYS A 183 -24.75 -12.79 23.75
CA LYS A 183 -24.65 -11.47 23.14
C LYS A 183 -23.93 -11.67 21.81
N GLY A 184 -24.67 -11.59 20.71
CA GLY A 184 -24.13 -11.73 19.36
C GLY A 184 -22.97 -10.74 19.12
N ILE A 185 -21.76 -11.22 19.29
CA ILE A 185 -20.55 -10.45 19.01
C ILE A 185 -20.32 -10.55 17.49
N GLU A 186 -20.22 -9.42 16.83
CA GLU A 186 -19.83 -9.36 15.41
C GLU A 186 -18.31 -9.52 15.31
N ILE A 187 -17.89 -10.60 14.66
CA ILE A 187 -16.46 -10.86 14.40
C ILE A 187 -16.19 -10.58 12.92
N ILE A 188 -15.10 -9.86 12.65
CA ILE A 188 -14.65 -9.64 11.27
C ILE A 188 -14.03 -10.95 10.78
N GLU A 189 -14.65 -11.58 9.78
CA GLU A 189 -14.21 -12.84 9.21
C GLU A 189 -13.21 -12.63 8.08
N LYS A 190 -13.47 -11.65 7.22
CA LYS A 190 -12.64 -11.39 6.04
C LYS A 190 -12.61 -9.90 5.72
N THR A 191 -11.45 -9.44 5.31
CA THR A 191 -11.28 -8.11 4.72
C THR A 191 -10.68 -8.26 3.33
N ALA A 192 -11.33 -7.69 2.32
CA ALA A 192 -10.81 -7.62 0.96
C ALA A 192 -10.67 -6.17 0.54
N GLU A 193 -9.58 -5.84 -0.14
CA GLU A 193 -9.32 -4.49 -0.62
C GLU A 193 -9.08 -4.52 -2.13
N TRP A 194 -9.65 -3.58 -2.85
CA TRP A 194 -9.42 -3.38 -4.26
C TRP A 194 -9.51 -1.90 -4.65
N PHE A 195 -9.06 -1.59 -5.86
CA PHE A 195 -9.11 -0.26 -6.41
C PHE A 195 -10.12 -0.19 -7.56
N VAL A 196 -10.96 0.82 -7.55
CA VAL A 196 -11.91 1.12 -8.62
C VAL A 196 -11.42 2.36 -9.35
N TYR A 197 -11.23 2.23 -10.66
CA TYR A 197 -10.84 3.33 -11.53
C TYR A 197 -12.06 3.83 -12.32
N ASN A 198 -12.25 5.15 -12.35
CA ASN A 198 -13.26 5.81 -13.16
C ASN A 198 -12.60 6.89 -14.01
N GLU A 199 -12.68 6.77 -15.32
CA GLU A 199 -12.06 7.72 -16.25
C GLU A 199 -12.62 9.12 -16.16
N LYS A 200 -13.90 9.25 -15.80
CA LYS A 200 -14.60 10.52 -15.69
C LYS A 200 -14.43 11.24 -14.33
N GLY A 201 -13.89 10.57 -13.34
CA GLY A 201 -13.73 11.09 -11.97
C GLY A 201 -14.95 10.89 -11.11
#